data_3971596cf1683b1ca1b73f34dca0bb76
#
_entry.id   3971596cf1683b1ca1b73f34dca0bb76
#
_cell.length_a   1.000
_cell.length_b   1.000
_cell.length_c   1.000
_cell.angle_alpha   90.00
_cell.angle_beta   90.00
_cell.angle_gamma   90.00
#
_symmetry.space_group_name_H-M   'P 1'
#
loop_
_entity.id
_entity.type
_entity.pdbx_description
1 polymer ?
#
loop_
_entity_poly.entity_id
_entity_poly.type
_entity_poly.pdbx_seq_one_letter_code
_entity_poly.pdbx_strand_id
1 'polypeptide(L)'
;INAIQQDLLDKYEPVLRQMTVTQGKLLIKLIGRETGLTPYEIINDYKNGMAAGVWQGIAKIFGGDLKKTYDPEGVDWKTEELVQIWNKGQFAQLYMSVHGRPPQIPVIKHDTEEKKGKRRNRRG
;
A
#
# COMPACT_ATOMS: atom_id res chain seq x y z
N ILE A 1 -13.21 -10.71 -0.35
CA ILE A 1 -12.97 -9.42 0.34
C ILE A 1 -14.08 -9.18 1.35
N ASN A 2 -13.74 -8.93 2.58
CA ASN A 2 -14.72 -8.59 3.60
C ASN A 2 -15.03 -7.09 3.58
N ALA A 3 -16.05 -6.68 4.37
CA ALA A 3 -16.49 -5.28 4.39
C ALA A 3 -15.39 -4.31 4.85
N ILE A 4 -14.56 -4.70 5.80
CA ILE A 4 -13.47 -3.87 6.30
C ILE A 4 -12.44 -3.64 5.19
N GLN A 5 -12.08 -4.70 4.45
CA GLN A 5 -11.15 -4.59 3.33
C GLN A 5 -11.69 -3.69 2.23
N GLN A 6 -12.98 -3.79 1.93
CA GLN A 6 -13.61 -2.95 0.91
C GLN A 6 -13.62 -1.48 1.35
N ASP A 7 -13.92 -1.21 2.60
CA ASP A 7 -13.89 0.16 3.14
C ASP A 7 -12.50 0.77 3.04
N LEU A 8 -11.46 -0.02 3.34
CA LEU A 8 -10.08 0.45 3.21
C LEU A 8 -9.72 0.76 1.76
N LEU A 9 -10.13 -0.11 0.82
CA LEU A 9 -9.91 0.14 -0.61
C LEU A 9 -10.60 1.41 -1.06
N ASP A 10 -11.84 1.60 -0.67
CA ASP A 10 -12.63 2.79 -1.05
C ASP A 10 -11.99 4.06 -0.51
N LYS A 11 -11.54 4.02 0.74
CA LYS A 11 -10.92 5.16 1.40
C LYS A 11 -9.60 5.57 0.76
N TYR A 12 -8.78 4.60 0.40
CA TYR A 12 -7.43 4.85 -0.12
C TYR A 12 -7.35 4.76 -1.65
N GLU A 13 -8.47 4.61 -2.33
CA GLU A 13 -8.50 4.48 -3.79
C GLU A 13 -7.71 5.58 -4.51
N PRO A 14 -7.83 6.88 -4.16
CA PRO A 14 -7.06 7.91 -4.85
C PRO A 14 -5.55 7.70 -4.75
N VAL A 15 -5.07 7.24 -3.60
CA VAL A 15 -3.65 6.93 -3.39
C VAL A 15 -3.25 5.70 -4.20
N LEU A 16 -4.06 4.65 -4.16
CA LEU A 16 -3.77 3.39 -4.86
C LEU A 16 -3.70 3.59 -6.37
N ARG A 17 -4.59 4.40 -6.94
CA ARG A 17 -4.63 4.64 -8.39
C ARG A 17 -3.42 5.41 -8.90
N GLN A 18 -2.75 6.17 -8.04
CA GLN A 18 -1.57 6.93 -8.41
C GLN A 18 -0.27 6.21 -8.11
N MET A 19 -0.36 5.01 -7.56
CA MET A 19 0.80 4.24 -7.16
C MET A 19 1.58 3.72 -8.37
N THR A 20 2.90 3.83 -8.29
CA THR A 20 3.78 3.18 -9.28
C THR A 20 3.82 1.68 -9.02
N VAL A 21 4.32 0.93 -10.01
CA VAL A 21 4.49 -0.53 -9.87
C VAL A 21 5.41 -0.86 -8.70
N THR A 22 6.51 -0.11 -8.54
CA THR A 22 7.46 -0.34 -7.43
C THR A 22 6.80 -0.08 -6.08
N GLN A 23 6.03 1.00 -5.97
CA GLN A 23 5.29 1.30 -4.75
C GLN A 23 4.24 0.23 -4.45
N GLY A 24 3.57 -0.25 -5.49
CA GLY A 24 2.59 -1.32 -5.36
C GLY A 24 3.22 -2.63 -4.89
N LYS A 25 4.41 -2.95 -5.38
CA LYS A 25 5.14 -4.13 -4.92
C LYS A 25 5.44 -4.03 -3.42
N LEU A 26 5.91 -2.87 -2.97
CA LEU A 26 6.19 -2.64 -1.56
C LEU A 26 4.91 -2.77 -0.72
N LEU A 27 3.81 -2.19 -1.17
CA LEU A 27 2.53 -2.30 -0.47
C LEU A 27 2.12 -3.76 -0.30
N ILE A 28 2.24 -4.56 -1.36
CA ILE A 28 1.88 -5.98 -1.30
C ILE A 28 2.79 -6.73 -0.32
N LYS A 29 4.07 -6.41 -0.29
CA LYS A 29 4.98 -7.01 0.70
C LYS A 29 4.54 -6.68 2.13
N LEU A 30 4.15 -5.43 2.38
CA LEU A 30 3.71 -5.02 3.71
C LEU A 30 2.39 -5.69 4.10
N ILE A 31 1.45 -5.83 3.19
CA ILE A 31 0.21 -6.57 3.44
C ILE A 31 0.53 -8.04 3.72
N GLY A 32 1.41 -8.65 2.94
CA GLY A 32 1.82 -10.04 3.15
C GLY A 32 2.47 -10.25 4.51
N ARG A 33 3.28 -9.28 4.94
CA ARG A 33 3.89 -9.31 6.27
C ARG A 33 2.85 -9.38 7.38
N GLU A 34 1.80 -8.61 7.26
CA GLU A 34 0.76 -8.53 8.30
C GLU A 34 -0.27 -9.67 8.23
N THR A 35 -0.50 -10.20 7.04
CA THR A 35 -1.60 -11.17 6.83
C THR A 35 -1.14 -12.60 6.61
N GLY A 36 0.12 -12.81 6.24
CA GLY A 36 0.61 -14.14 5.85
C GLY A 36 0.20 -14.58 4.46
N LEU A 37 -0.49 -13.71 3.70
CA LEU A 37 -0.92 -14.03 2.34
C LEU A 37 0.24 -13.88 1.35
N THR A 38 0.16 -14.63 0.25
CA THR A 38 1.10 -14.48 -0.86
C THR A 38 0.73 -13.25 -1.70
N PRO A 39 1.69 -12.71 -2.48
CA PRO A 39 1.35 -11.65 -3.43
C PRO A 39 0.21 -12.03 -4.38
N TYR A 40 0.18 -13.27 -4.83
CA TYR A 40 -0.87 -13.76 -5.72
C TYR A 40 -2.25 -13.62 -5.08
N GLU A 41 -2.39 -14.06 -3.83
CA GLU A 41 -3.65 -13.96 -3.09
C GLU A 41 -4.06 -12.50 -2.86
N ILE A 42 -3.11 -11.65 -2.51
CA ILE A 42 -3.37 -10.23 -2.28
C ILE A 42 -3.83 -9.55 -3.56
N ILE A 43 -3.17 -9.82 -4.69
CA ILE A 43 -3.54 -9.24 -5.98
C ILE A 43 -4.97 -9.65 -6.34
N ASN A 44 -5.31 -10.91 -6.16
CA ASN A 44 -6.66 -11.38 -6.44
C ASN A 44 -7.72 -10.69 -5.57
N ASP A 45 -7.39 -10.45 -4.31
CA ASP A 45 -8.35 -9.83 -3.38
C ASP A 45 -8.53 -8.33 -3.63
N TYR A 46 -7.48 -7.64 -4.08
CA TYR A 46 -7.47 -6.17 -4.15
C TYR A 46 -7.35 -5.60 -5.55
N LYS A 47 -7.38 -6.43 -6.59
CA LYS A 47 -7.14 -5.98 -7.97
C LYS A 47 -8.09 -4.88 -8.45
N ASN A 48 -9.29 -4.83 -7.92
CA ASN A 48 -10.28 -3.82 -8.33
C ASN A 48 -9.99 -2.42 -7.77
N GLY A 49 -9.09 -2.31 -6.80
CA GLY A 49 -8.71 -1.03 -6.21
C GLY A 49 -7.67 -0.25 -7.00
N MET A 50 -7.12 -0.83 -8.07
CA MET A 50 -6.04 -0.22 -8.85
C MET A 50 -6.34 -0.30 -10.35
N ALA A 51 -5.63 0.51 -11.13
CA ALA A 51 -5.69 0.42 -12.59
C ALA A 51 -5.19 -0.95 -13.06
N ALA A 52 -5.85 -1.52 -14.07
CA ALA A 52 -5.57 -2.88 -14.52
C ALA A 52 -4.11 -3.12 -14.90
N GLY A 53 -3.48 -2.17 -15.59
CA GLY A 53 -2.08 -2.34 -16.00
C GLY A 53 -1.09 -2.39 -14.86
N VAL A 54 -1.44 -1.76 -13.73
CA VAL A 54 -0.57 -1.74 -12.54
C VAL A 54 -0.46 -3.14 -11.94
N TRP A 55 -1.57 -3.86 -11.83
CA TRP A 55 -1.57 -5.22 -11.29
C TRP A 55 -0.71 -6.18 -12.13
N GLN A 56 -0.81 -6.07 -13.44
CA GLN A 56 0.01 -6.88 -14.34
C GLN A 56 1.49 -6.59 -14.17
N GLY A 57 1.84 -5.32 -14.06
CA GLY A 57 3.23 -4.90 -13.83
C GLY A 57 3.77 -5.40 -12.49
N ILE A 58 2.96 -5.33 -11.44
CA ILE A 58 3.34 -5.81 -10.12
C ILE A 58 3.57 -7.32 -10.14
N ALA A 59 2.65 -8.07 -10.74
CA ALA A 59 2.77 -9.52 -10.85
C ALA A 59 4.05 -9.91 -11.59
N LYS A 60 4.37 -9.19 -12.65
CA LYS A 60 5.58 -9.42 -13.43
C LYS A 60 6.85 -9.18 -12.61
N ILE A 61 6.88 -8.11 -11.80
CA ILE A 61 8.02 -7.78 -10.95
C ILE A 61 8.25 -8.87 -9.89
N PHE A 62 7.19 -9.42 -9.31
CA PHE A 62 7.35 -10.51 -8.35
C PHE A 62 7.90 -11.78 -9.01
N GLY A 63 7.54 -12.04 -10.27
CA GLY A 63 8.03 -13.21 -10.99
C GLY A 63 7.82 -14.50 -10.22
N GLY A 64 8.91 -15.25 -9.97
CA GLY A 64 8.86 -16.52 -9.26
C GLY A 64 8.44 -16.40 -7.79
N ASP A 65 8.48 -15.20 -7.22
CA ASP A 65 8.10 -14.99 -5.81
C ASP A 65 6.62 -14.68 -5.62
N LEU A 66 5.84 -14.70 -6.70
CA LEU A 66 4.42 -14.35 -6.66
C LEU A 66 3.63 -15.22 -5.69
N LYS A 67 3.99 -16.48 -5.56
CA LYS A 67 3.31 -17.44 -4.67
C LYS A 67 4.09 -17.74 -3.39
N LYS A 68 5.09 -16.94 -3.07
CA LYS A 68 5.87 -17.09 -1.83
C LYS A 68 5.42 -16.07 -0.80
N THR A 69 5.33 -16.49 0.46
CA THR A 69 4.98 -15.59 1.56
C THR A 69 6.14 -14.64 1.86
N TYR A 70 5.83 -13.57 2.59
CA TYR A 70 6.83 -12.60 3.04
C TYR A 70 7.93 -13.31 3.82
N ASP A 71 9.18 -12.99 3.49
CA ASP A 71 10.36 -13.64 4.09
C ASP A 71 11.29 -12.60 4.69
N PRO A 72 11.07 -12.25 5.99
CA PRO A 72 11.83 -11.16 6.63
C PRO A 72 13.32 -11.46 6.80
N GLU A 73 13.72 -12.72 6.84
CA GLU A 73 15.11 -13.10 6.98
C GLU A 73 15.77 -13.43 5.65
N GLY A 74 14.98 -13.58 4.59
CA GLY A 74 15.44 -13.88 3.25
C GLY A 74 15.31 -12.69 2.33
N VAL A 75 14.58 -12.87 1.22
CA VAL A 75 14.53 -11.87 0.13
C VAL A 75 13.93 -10.53 0.55
N ASP A 76 13.15 -10.49 1.62
CA ASP A 76 12.47 -9.27 2.08
C ASP A 76 13.17 -8.59 3.26
N TRP A 77 14.44 -8.91 3.49
CA TRP A 77 15.17 -8.38 4.63
C TRP A 77 15.27 -6.86 4.64
N LYS A 78 15.39 -6.23 3.47
CA LYS A 78 15.46 -4.76 3.38
C LYS A 78 14.14 -4.12 3.75
N THR A 79 13.04 -4.70 3.30
CA THR A 79 11.70 -4.24 3.66
C THR A 79 11.48 -4.38 5.16
N GLU A 80 11.90 -5.51 5.73
CA GLU A 80 11.77 -5.73 7.17
C GLU A 80 12.58 -4.72 7.97
N GLU A 81 13.79 -4.41 7.54
CA GLU A 81 14.62 -3.40 8.17
C GLU A 81 13.94 -2.03 8.20
N LEU A 82 13.32 -1.62 7.08
CA LEU A 82 12.56 -0.37 7.02
C LEU A 82 11.36 -0.38 7.96
N VAL A 83 10.67 -1.51 8.07
CA VAL A 83 9.55 -1.65 8.99
C VAL A 83 10.01 -1.47 10.44
N GLN A 84 11.14 -2.07 10.81
CA GLN A 84 11.68 -1.94 12.14
C GLN A 84 12.10 -0.50 12.45
N ILE A 85 12.69 0.19 11.47
CA ILE A 85 13.05 1.61 11.60
C ILE A 85 11.79 2.45 11.81
N TRP A 86 10.74 2.18 11.04
CA TRP A 86 9.45 2.85 11.17
C TRP A 86 8.85 2.63 12.57
N ASN A 87 8.85 1.39 13.04
CA ASN A 87 8.27 1.04 14.33
C ASN A 87 9.03 1.68 15.50
N LYS A 88 10.32 1.96 15.33
CA LYS A 88 11.13 2.66 16.33
C LYS A 88 11.01 4.18 16.26
N GLY A 89 10.19 4.70 15.33
CA GLY A 89 10.03 6.14 15.16
C GLY A 89 11.21 6.83 14.52
N GLN A 90 12.07 6.09 13.82
CA GLN A 90 13.33 6.61 13.25
C GLN A 90 13.25 6.84 11.74
N PHE A 91 12.10 6.59 11.12
CA PHE A 91 11.98 6.67 9.67
C PHE A 91 12.20 8.09 9.13
N ALA A 92 11.67 9.10 9.83
CA ALA A 92 11.80 10.48 9.38
C ALA A 92 13.26 10.93 9.37
N GLN A 93 14.05 10.51 10.36
CA GLN A 93 15.48 10.81 10.43
C GLN A 93 16.24 10.14 9.29
N LEU A 94 15.95 8.88 9.02
CA LEU A 94 16.56 8.16 7.90
C LEU A 94 16.24 8.83 6.59
N TYR A 95 14.98 9.16 6.38
CA TYR A 95 14.52 9.82 5.15
C TYR A 95 15.25 11.15 4.95
N MET A 96 15.34 11.96 6.02
CA MET A 96 16.04 13.24 5.99
C MET A 96 17.51 13.06 5.61
N SER A 97 18.16 12.03 6.16
CA SER A 97 19.59 11.79 5.87
C SER A 97 19.84 11.40 4.42
N VAL A 98 18.88 10.71 3.79
CA VAL A 98 19.01 10.27 2.39
C VAL A 98 18.57 11.35 1.41
N HIS A 99 17.47 12.04 1.69
CA HIS A 99 16.85 12.96 0.73
C HIS A 99 17.05 14.44 1.05
N GLY A 100 17.58 14.79 2.23
CA GLY A 100 17.80 16.17 2.65
C GLY A 100 16.52 16.94 2.96
N ARG A 101 15.39 16.25 3.09
CA ARG A 101 14.09 16.84 3.41
C ARG A 101 13.25 15.83 4.18
N PRO A 102 12.24 16.28 4.96
CA PRO A 102 11.38 15.36 5.68
C PRO A 102 10.46 14.59 4.71
N PRO A 103 10.02 13.39 5.09
CA PRO A 103 9.09 12.63 4.27
C PRO A 103 7.75 13.35 4.16
N GLN A 104 7.15 13.32 2.97
CA GLN A 104 5.82 13.85 2.75
C GLN A 104 4.83 12.71 2.91
N ILE A 105 3.98 12.84 3.92
CA ILE A 105 2.92 11.86 4.13
C ILE A 105 1.71 12.33 3.34
N PRO A 106 1.17 11.50 2.42
CA PRO A 106 -0.01 11.90 1.66
C PRO A 106 -1.16 12.22 2.59
N VAL A 107 -1.74 13.41 2.42
CA VAL A 107 -2.94 13.78 3.16
C VAL A 107 -4.13 13.16 2.43
N ILE A 108 -4.93 12.40 3.17
CA ILE A 108 -6.10 11.75 2.60
C ILE A 108 -7.26 12.74 2.64
N LYS A 109 -7.25 13.68 1.69
CA LYS A 109 -8.31 14.70 1.58
C LYS A 109 -9.65 14.12 1.17
N HIS A 110 -9.59 12.94 0.57
CA HIS A 110 -10.74 12.18 0.12
C HIS A 110 -11.81 12.03 1.21
N ASP A 111 -11.42 11.69 2.43
CA ASP A 111 -12.36 11.51 3.54
C ASP A 111 -13.16 12.78 3.83
N THR A 112 -12.47 13.91 3.90
CA THR A 112 -13.10 15.19 4.22
C THR A 112 -14.04 15.64 3.12
N GLU A 113 -13.62 15.50 1.89
CA GLU A 113 -14.43 15.88 0.74
C GLU A 113 -15.66 14.98 0.60
N GLU A 114 -15.49 13.71 0.84
CA GLU A 114 -16.58 12.76 0.78
C GLU A 114 -17.65 13.07 1.82
N LYS A 115 -17.25 13.38 3.04
CA LYS A 115 -18.20 13.77 4.09
C LYS A 115 -18.95 15.05 3.71
N LYS A 116 -18.27 16.03 3.16
CA LYS A 116 -18.90 17.26 2.71
C LYS A 116 -19.89 16.99 1.57
N GLY A 117 -19.50 16.13 0.64
CA GLY A 117 -20.35 15.74 -0.48
C GLY A 117 -21.64 15.08 0.00
N LYS A 118 -21.55 14.17 0.93
CA LYS A 118 -22.71 13.51 1.50
C LYS A 118 -23.66 14.49 2.19
N ARG A 119 -23.13 15.47 2.90
CA ARG A 119 -23.94 16.50 3.53
C ARG A 119 -24.71 17.32 2.49
N ARG A 120 -24.05 17.68 1.39
CA ARG A 120 -24.69 18.43 0.32
C ARG A 120 -25.81 17.63 -0.32
N ASN A 121 -25.56 16.37 -0.57
CA ASN A 121 -26.55 15.49 -1.18
C ASN A 121 -27.80 15.33 -0.33
N ARG A 122 -27.67 15.35 0.99
CA ARG A 122 -28.82 15.26 1.90
C ARG A 122 -29.71 16.49 1.82
N ARG A 123 -29.16 17.62 1.50
CA ARG A 123 -29.92 18.87 1.39
C ARG A 123 -30.58 19.04 0.02
N GLY A 124 -30.02 18.40 -0.94
CA GLY A 124 -30.56 18.42 -2.28
C GLY A 124 -31.59 17.36 -2.46
#